data_d47a3be79e5a28c618501067781bb320
#
_entry.id   d47a3be79e5a28c618501067781bb320
#
_cell.length_a   1.000
_cell.length_b   1.000
_cell.length_c   1.000
_cell.angle_alpha   90.00
_cell.angle_beta   90.00
_cell.angle_gamma   90.00
#
_symmetry.space_group_name_H-M   'P 1'
#
loop_
_entity.id
_entity.type
_entity.pdbx_description
1 polymer ?
#
loop_
_entity_poly.entity_id
_entity_poly.type
_entity_poly.pdbx_seq_one_letter_code
_entity_poly.pdbx_strand_id
1 'polypeptide(L)'
;MRLKEWYSWHFPELAKIVTDNVVYAQSVQLIGMRTNVKSLSEDELQSVVPEDIAEEVRQAAEISMGTEITDDDEGHLKTLAGQVISIS
;
A
#
# COMPACT_ATOMS: atom_id res chain seq x y z
N MET A 1 -12.37 0.38 8.83
CA MET A 1 -12.07 -0.38 7.61
C MET A 1 -10.97 -1.40 7.90
N ARG A 2 -11.25 -2.64 7.58
CA ARG A 2 -10.33 -3.75 7.92
C ARG A 2 -9.06 -3.80 7.08
N LEU A 3 -9.12 -3.30 5.86
CA LEU A 3 -7.95 -3.29 4.98
C LEU A 3 -6.76 -2.56 5.63
N LYS A 4 -7.00 -1.38 6.20
CA LYS A 4 -5.95 -0.62 6.89
C LYS A 4 -5.40 -1.36 8.08
N GLU A 5 -6.27 -1.96 8.89
CA GLU A 5 -5.85 -2.74 10.06
C GLU A 5 -4.99 -3.92 9.65
N TRP A 6 -5.44 -4.65 8.64
CA TRP A 6 -4.75 -5.84 8.19
C TRP A 6 -3.43 -5.52 7.51
N TYR A 7 -3.44 -4.58 6.57
CA TYR A 7 -2.22 -4.21 5.84
C TYR A 7 -1.18 -3.54 6.76
N SER A 8 -1.60 -2.91 7.83
CA SER A 8 -0.70 -2.30 8.81
C SER A 8 0.24 -3.31 9.48
N TRP A 9 -0.13 -4.57 9.52
CA TRP A 9 0.76 -5.62 10.01
C TRP A 9 1.99 -5.77 9.12
N HIS A 10 1.81 -5.57 7.82
CA HIS A 10 2.88 -5.71 6.84
C HIS A 10 3.60 -4.37 6.59
N PHE A 11 2.83 -3.31 6.43
CA PHE A 11 3.37 -1.99 6.11
C PHE A 11 2.66 -0.91 6.93
N PRO A 12 2.99 -0.81 8.22
CA PRO A 12 2.29 0.14 9.11
C PRO A 12 2.49 1.60 8.73
N GLU A 13 3.63 1.93 8.13
CA GLU A 13 3.95 3.30 7.76
C GLU A 13 3.01 3.85 6.68
N LEU A 14 2.50 2.98 5.81
CA LEU A 14 1.60 3.42 4.74
C LEU A 14 0.33 4.06 5.28
N ALA A 15 -0.22 3.53 6.36
CA ALA A 15 -1.42 4.08 6.99
C ALA A 15 -1.18 5.48 7.58
N LYS A 16 0.05 5.78 7.94
CA LYS A 16 0.43 7.10 8.46
C LYS A 16 0.65 8.11 7.34
N ILE A 17 1.14 7.65 6.21
CA ILE A 17 1.47 8.47 5.05
C ILE A 17 0.20 8.76 4.23
N VAL A 18 -0.57 7.71 3.95
CA VAL A 18 -1.80 7.79 3.14
C VAL A 18 -3.01 7.68 4.07
N THR A 19 -3.70 8.80 4.26
CA THR A 19 -4.85 8.86 5.16
C THR A 19 -6.19 8.65 4.44
N ASP A 20 -6.22 8.83 3.12
CA ASP A 20 -7.43 8.62 2.32
C ASP A 20 -7.66 7.13 2.08
N ASN A 21 -8.87 6.66 2.36
CA ASN A 21 -9.20 5.23 2.23
C ASN A 21 -9.09 4.71 0.81
N VAL A 22 -9.58 5.49 -0.16
CA VAL A 22 -9.54 5.07 -1.58
C VAL A 22 -8.10 5.07 -2.08
N VAL A 23 -7.36 6.12 -1.80
CA VAL A 23 -5.93 6.20 -2.20
C VAL A 23 -5.13 5.10 -1.52
N TYR A 24 -5.43 4.80 -0.27
CA TYR A 24 -4.78 3.70 0.45
C TYR A 24 -5.04 2.37 -0.26
N ALA A 25 -6.30 2.09 -0.61
CA ALA A 25 -6.66 0.87 -1.30
C ALA A 25 -5.99 0.77 -2.67
N GLN A 26 -5.94 1.87 -3.41
CA GLN A 26 -5.25 1.92 -4.70
C GLN A 26 -3.76 1.65 -4.53
N SER A 27 -3.14 2.20 -3.49
CA SER A 27 -1.74 1.97 -3.19
C SER A 27 -1.47 0.51 -2.86
N VAL A 28 -2.36 -0.12 -2.08
CA VAL A 28 -2.25 -1.55 -1.75
C VAL A 28 -2.32 -2.41 -3.02
N GLN A 29 -3.23 -2.10 -3.94
CA GLN A 29 -3.34 -2.85 -5.19
C GLN A 29 -2.11 -2.66 -6.07
N LEU A 30 -1.53 -1.48 -6.08
CA LEU A 30 -0.35 -1.21 -6.89
C LEU A 30 0.90 -1.87 -6.30
N ILE A 31 1.08 -1.74 -5.00
CA ILE A 31 2.29 -2.21 -4.32
C ILE A 31 2.20 -3.71 -4.00
N GLY A 32 1.09 -4.17 -3.42
CA GLY A 32 0.96 -5.51 -2.91
C GLY A 32 1.91 -5.74 -1.75
N MET A 33 3.03 -6.37 -2.00
CA MET A 33 4.11 -6.52 -1.03
C MET A 33 4.98 -5.27 -0.99
N ARG A 34 5.40 -4.84 0.21
CA ARG A 34 6.25 -3.66 0.34
C ARG A 34 7.56 -3.76 -0.45
N THR A 35 8.07 -4.98 -0.62
CA THR A 35 9.30 -5.20 -1.41
C THR A 35 9.11 -4.80 -2.86
N ASN A 36 7.89 -4.81 -3.37
CA ASN A 36 7.59 -4.41 -4.73
C ASN A 36 7.78 -2.90 -4.96
N VAL A 37 7.79 -2.11 -3.90
CA VAL A 37 8.01 -0.66 -4.01
C VAL A 37 9.32 -0.36 -4.73
N LYS A 38 10.35 -1.16 -4.48
CA LYS A 38 11.66 -1.00 -5.14
C LYS A 38 11.60 -1.28 -6.63
N SER A 39 10.66 -2.12 -7.06
CA SER A 39 10.47 -2.47 -8.46
C SER A 39 9.57 -1.51 -9.20
N LEU A 40 8.80 -0.70 -8.48
CA LEU A 40 7.90 0.27 -9.07
C LEU A 40 8.65 1.53 -9.49
N SER A 41 8.28 2.10 -10.63
CA SER A 41 8.81 3.39 -11.05
C SER A 41 8.10 4.51 -10.29
N GLU A 42 8.74 5.67 -10.24
CA GLU A 42 8.13 6.86 -9.62
C GLU A 42 6.82 7.23 -10.32
N ASP A 43 6.79 7.11 -11.64
CA ASP A 43 5.59 7.40 -12.43
C ASP A 43 4.42 6.52 -12.01
N GLU A 44 4.67 5.24 -11.75
CA GLU A 44 3.63 4.32 -11.30
C GLU A 44 3.07 4.73 -9.94
N LEU A 45 3.94 5.06 -9.00
CA LEU A 45 3.50 5.53 -7.69
C LEU A 45 2.77 6.87 -7.77
N GLN A 46 3.26 7.78 -8.60
CA GLN A 46 2.65 9.10 -8.77
C GLN A 46 1.29 9.04 -9.46
N SER A 47 0.97 7.95 -10.13
CA SER A 47 -0.36 7.76 -10.70
C SER A 47 -1.44 7.58 -9.63
N VAL A 48 -1.04 7.20 -8.42
CA VAL A 48 -1.94 6.95 -7.30
C VAL A 48 -1.81 8.02 -6.23
N VAL A 49 -0.59 8.46 -5.95
CA VAL A 49 -0.29 9.43 -4.88
C VAL A 49 0.55 10.57 -5.43
N PRO A 50 0.52 11.76 -4.79
CA PRO A 50 1.39 12.87 -5.17
C PRO A 50 2.87 12.50 -5.03
N GLU A 51 3.72 13.25 -5.72
CA GLU A 51 5.17 13.02 -5.69
C GLU A 51 5.73 12.97 -4.27
N ASP A 52 5.33 13.92 -3.42
CA ASP A 52 5.76 13.97 -2.02
C ASP A 52 5.43 12.68 -1.28
N ILE A 53 4.22 12.21 -1.47
CA ILE A 53 3.73 10.98 -0.82
C ILE A 53 4.43 9.75 -1.40
N ALA A 54 4.64 9.72 -2.70
CA ALA A 54 5.33 8.61 -3.36
C ALA A 54 6.75 8.44 -2.81
N GLU A 55 7.46 9.55 -2.61
CA GLU A 55 8.80 9.51 -2.02
C GLU A 55 8.76 8.98 -0.59
N GLU A 56 7.81 9.46 0.22
CA GLU A 56 7.65 8.97 1.59
C GLU A 56 7.34 7.46 1.62
N VAL A 57 6.49 7.00 0.72
CA VAL A 57 6.16 5.57 0.62
C VAL A 57 7.41 4.74 0.33
N ARG A 58 8.23 5.18 -0.61
CA ARG A 58 9.47 4.48 -0.96
C ARG A 58 10.45 4.43 0.20
N GLN A 59 10.65 5.54 0.87
CA GLN A 59 11.54 5.62 2.04
C GLN A 59 11.01 4.75 3.18
N ALA A 60 9.71 4.83 3.44
CA ALA A 60 9.09 4.03 4.49
C ALA A 60 9.21 2.53 4.20
N ALA A 61 9.09 2.11 2.95
CA ALA A 61 9.22 0.71 2.57
C ALA A 61 10.62 0.16 2.87
N GLU A 62 11.63 1.01 2.75
CA GLU A 62 13.02 0.59 3.04
C GLU A 62 13.26 0.37 4.53
N ILE A 63 12.59 1.15 5.38
CA ILE A 63 12.82 1.13 6.83
C ILE A 63 11.67 0.46 7.61
N SER A 64 10.66 -0.06 6.90
CA SER A 64 9.49 -0.65 7.56
C SER A 64 9.88 -1.87 8.39
N MET A 65 9.34 -1.94 9.59
CA MET A 65 9.54 -3.04 10.53
C MET A 65 8.36 -4.02 10.54
N GLY A 66 7.42 -3.86 9.60
CA GLY A 66 6.25 -4.72 9.52
C GLY A 66 6.59 -6.16 9.15
N THR A 67 5.67 -7.07 9.44
CA THR A 67 5.81 -8.48 9.12
C THR A 67 5.62 -8.72 7.63
N GLU A 68 6.40 -9.61 7.06
CA GLU A 68 6.22 -10.01 5.66
C GLU A 68 4.94 -10.86 5.52
N ILE A 69 4.28 -10.70 4.38
CA ILE A 69 3.07 -11.46 4.08
C ILE A 69 3.36 -12.51 3.00
N THR A 70 2.53 -13.55 2.97
CA THR A 70 2.60 -14.59 1.96
C THR A 70 1.90 -14.14 0.66
N ASP A 71 2.12 -14.87 -0.42
CA ASP A 71 1.44 -14.62 -1.69
C ASP A 71 -0.09 -14.71 -1.54
N ASP A 72 -0.57 -15.65 -0.72
CA ASP A 72 -2.00 -15.80 -0.46
C ASP A 72 -2.55 -14.55 0.24
N ASP A 73 -1.84 -14.05 1.23
CA ASP A 73 -2.24 -12.83 1.95
C ASP A 73 -2.22 -11.61 1.03
N GLU A 74 -1.24 -11.53 0.14
CA GLU A 74 -1.19 -10.46 -0.85
C GLU A 74 -2.43 -10.47 -1.75
N GLY A 75 -2.83 -11.64 -2.23
CA GLY A 75 -4.04 -11.80 -3.03
C GLY A 75 -5.28 -11.37 -2.29
N HIS A 76 -5.40 -11.75 -1.01
CA HIS A 76 -6.51 -11.33 -0.15
C HIS A 76 -6.55 -9.82 0.02
N LEU A 77 -5.41 -9.21 0.28
CA LEU A 77 -5.32 -7.75 0.47
C LEU A 77 -5.70 -7.00 -0.80
N LYS A 78 -5.26 -7.47 -1.95
CA LYS A 78 -5.63 -6.87 -3.24
C LYS A 78 -7.13 -6.97 -3.50
N THR A 79 -7.74 -8.10 -3.14
CA THR A 79 -9.19 -8.29 -3.26
C THR A 79 -9.95 -7.30 -2.35
N LEU A 80 -9.52 -7.17 -1.10
CA LEU A 80 -10.13 -6.22 -0.17
C LEU A 80 -9.97 -4.78 -0.66
N ALA A 81 -8.81 -4.45 -1.18
CA ALA A 81 -8.55 -3.12 -1.75
C ALA A 81 -9.50 -2.83 -2.91
N GLY A 82 -9.71 -3.81 -3.78
CA GLY A 82 -10.66 -3.69 -4.89
C GLY A 82 -12.08 -3.44 -4.41
N GLN A 83 -12.50 -4.10 -3.34
CA GLN A 83 -13.82 -3.89 -2.75
C GLN A 83 -13.96 -2.47 -2.21
N VAL A 84 -12.96 -1.95 -1.53
CA VAL A 84 -12.97 -0.58 -1.01
C VAL A 84 -13.11 0.43 -2.14
N ILE A 85 -12.35 0.26 -3.20
CA ILE A 85 -12.40 1.14 -4.37
C ILE A 85 -13.76 1.07 -5.05
N SER A 86 -14.32 -0.13 -5.16
CA SER A 86 -15.61 -0.34 -5.80
C SER A 86 -16.78 0.29 -5.03
N ILE A 87 -16.69 0.31 -3.70
CA ILE A 87 -17.72 0.90 -2.85
C ILE A 87 -17.64 2.43 -2.87
N SER A 88 -16.46 2.95 -3.06
CA SER A 88 -16.23 4.40 -3.08
C SER A 88 -16.57 4.97 -4.43
#